data_0e8b45a46f200f1b1e9ca5c1fc1ebdef
#
_entry.id   0e8b45a46f200f1b1e9ca5c1fc1ebdef
#
_cell.length_a   1.000
_cell.length_b   1.000
_cell.length_c   1.000
_cell.angle_alpha   90.00
_cell.angle_beta   90.00
_cell.angle_gamma   90.00
#
_symmetry.space_group_name_H-M   'P 1'
#
loop_
_entity.id
_entity.type
_entity.pdbx_description
1 polymer ?
#
loop_
_entity_poly.entity_id
_entity_poly.type
_entity_poly.pdbx_seq_one_letter_code
_entity_poly.pdbx_strand_id
1 'polypeptide(L)'
;MDTQKYDFNELPTKIDLYTGGITSSCAAYYTTDGKVKKVLNVSAKALSRNVEMMKELVDQTTDKMDFDKAESIRLIIKDRISKLENYLNQNGHITASNRALSYFNEGYNYKDKTGGIGYFKFLCELDKNFNDEALAELKKTADIIFDKNKLTVGVSCEKNDFDKIKNIGQIFDAKDIGNKNGISKKINIVSEGIITPSKIQYVAKAADYKKAGYEYSGKLLVLKNILDLEYLWNMVRVQGGAYGCGCNFIRSGGMYMYSYRDPNLKRTIGIYNKTGEFLENFTADGKAMTNYIIGAVNTVDRPLNMEQKLKTAFIRHISGITDCLRQKERDEILSSSCEDMRSYAQMFNYFAESPHICVIGNADNINNEKNLLNTITAMK
;
A
#
# COMPACT_ATOMS: atom_id res chain seq x y z
N MET A 1 -5.77 -8.39 -23.23
CA MET A 1 -5.53 -7.29 -24.17
C MET A 1 -4.70 -7.84 -25.30
N ASP A 2 -5.03 -7.46 -26.52
CA ASP A 2 -4.23 -7.85 -27.68
C ASP A 2 -2.89 -7.11 -27.68
N THR A 3 -1.90 -7.71 -28.34
CA THR A 3 -0.56 -7.15 -28.55
C THR A 3 -0.21 -7.24 -30.02
N GLN A 4 0.93 -6.70 -30.43
CA GLN A 4 1.38 -6.81 -31.83
C GLN A 4 1.56 -8.25 -32.30
N LYS A 5 1.83 -9.20 -31.39
CA LYS A 5 2.14 -10.61 -31.76
C LYS A 5 1.09 -11.60 -31.31
N TYR A 6 0.40 -11.36 -30.21
CA TYR A 6 -0.52 -12.31 -29.57
C TYR A 6 -1.89 -11.68 -29.39
N ASP A 7 -2.94 -12.46 -29.65
CA ASP A 7 -4.30 -12.04 -29.36
C ASP A 7 -4.66 -12.18 -27.87
N PHE A 8 -5.87 -11.73 -27.51
CA PHE A 8 -6.39 -11.72 -26.15
C PHE A 8 -6.40 -13.11 -25.47
N ASN A 9 -6.58 -14.19 -26.24
CA ASN A 9 -6.65 -15.55 -25.70
C ASN A 9 -5.27 -16.24 -25.69
N GLU A 10 -4.44 -15.97 -26.67
CA GLU A 10 -3.10 -16.56 -26.79
C GLU A 10 -2.15 -16.03 -25.74
N LEU A 11 -2.16 -14.72 -25.47
CA LEU A 11 -1.22 -14.07 -24.55
C LEU A 11 -1.28 -14.65 -23.12
N PRO A 12 -2.44 -14.79 -22.46
CA PRO A 12 -2.54 -15.43 -21.17
C PRO A 12 -2.02 -16.87 -21.16
N THR A 13 -2.38 -17.66 -22.19
CA THR A 13 -1.92 -19.04 -22.35
C THR A 13 -0.39 -19.12 -22.43
N LYS A 14 0.25 -18.21 -23.18
CA LYS A 14 1.71 -18.15 -23.29
C LYS A 14 2.36 -17.75 -21.95
N ILE A 15 1.77 -16.76 -21.25
CA ILE A 15 2.25 -16.35 -19.94
C ILE A 15 2.21 -17.54 -18.97
N ASP A 16 1.12 -18.27 -18.89
CA ASP A 16 0.95 -19.41 -17.99
C ASP A 16 1.89 -20.58 -18.34
N LEU A 17 2.14 -20.82 -19.65
CA LEU A 17 2.98 -21.92 -20.10
C LEU A 17 4.47 -21.67 -19.87
N TYR A 18 4.95 -20.45 -20.05
CA TYR A 18 6.39 -20.14 -20.07
C TYR A 18 6.87 -19.38 -18.86
N THR A 19 5.97 -18.84 -18.03
CA THR A 19 6.34 -18.01 -16.87
C THR A 19 5.63 -18.47 -15.60
N GLY A 20 6.09 -18.01 -14.46
CA GLY A 20 5.36 -18.12 -13.19
C GLY A 20 4.47 -16.88 -12.93
N GLY A 21 4.09 -16.18 -14.00
CA GLY A 21 3.25 -14.99 -14.00
C GLY A 21 4.03 -13.70 -14.32
N ILE A 22 3.33 -12.79 -14.98
CA ILE A 22 3.74 -11.39 -15.19
C ILE A 22 2.73 -10.54 -14.46
N THR A 23 3.18 -9.67 -13.57
CA THR A 23 2.31 -8.80 -12.75
C THR A 23 2.75 -7.36 -12.85
N SER A 24 1.79 -6.43 -12.82
CA SER A 24 2.06 -5.00 -12.76
C SER A 24 1.35 -4.36 -11.57
N SER A 25 2.00 -3.35 -10.97
CA SER A 25 1.43 -2.58 -9.87
C SER A 25 2.06 -1.21 -9.74
N CYS A 26 1.24 -0.21 -9.46
CA CYS A 26 1.74 1.11 -9.09
C CYS A 26 2.21 1.10 -7.63
N ALA A 27 3.36 1.71 -7.35
CA ALA A 27 3.91 1.83 -6.01
C ALA A 27 4.47 3.24 -5.74
N ALA A 28 4.49 3.62 -4.47
CA ALA A 28 5.16 4.80 -3.98
C ALA A 28 6.23 4.38 -2.98
N TYR A 29 7.48 4.67 -3.27
CA TYR A 29 8.62 4.40 -2.40
C TYR A 29 9.07 5.70 -1.74
N TYR A 30 9.21 5.67 -0.43
CA TYR A 30 9.73 6.78 0.35
C TYR A 30 11.24 6.64 0.48
N THR A 31 11.95 7.68 0.09
CA THR A 31 13.40 7.72 0.23
C THR A 31 13.81 8.28 1.59
N THR A 32 15.01 7.97 2.04
CA THR A 32 15.54 8.45 3.33
C THR A 32 15.74 9.97 3.36
N ASP A 33 15.79 10.65 2.21
CA ASP A 33 15.80 12.10 2.07
C ASP A 33 14.38 12.73 2.02
N GLY A 34 13.34 11.94 2.32
CA GLY A 34 11.96 12.42 2.44
C GLY A 34 11.18 12.55 1.13
N LYS A 35 11.77 12.17 -0.02
CA LYS A 35 11.05 12.21 -1.31
C LYS A 35 10.19 10.99 -1.52
N VAL A 36 9.22 11.12 -2.44
CA VAL A 36 8.35 10.02 -2.87
C VAL A 36 8.62 9.69 -4.34
N LYS A 37 9.10 8.47 -4.59
CA LYS A 37 9.25 7.93 -5.94
C LYS A 37 8.00 7.15 -6.32
N LYS A 38 7.24 7.65 -7.28
CA LYS A 38 6.04 7.02 -7.84
C LYS A 38 6.46 6.21 -9.05
N VAL A 39 6.16 4.92 -9.06
CA VAL A 39 6.63 4.00 -10.10
C VAL A 39 5.53 3.02 -10.52
N LEU A 40 5.64 2.52 -11.75
CA LEU A 40 4.99 1.29 -12.19
C LEU A 40 5.99 0.15 -12.08
N ASN A 41 5.71 -0.83 -11.24
CA ASN A 41 6.48 -2.06 -11.15
C ASN A 41 5.91 -3.08 -12.14
N VAL A 42 6.77 -3.68 -12.94
CA VAL A 42 6.48 -4.89 -13.69
C VAL A 42 7.37 -6.00 -13.13
N SER A 43 6.79 -7.11 -12.76
CA SER A 43 7.49 -8.26 -12.17
C SER A 43 7.16 -9.52 -12.97
N ALA A 44 8.19 -10.26 -13.34
CA ALA A 44 8.07 -11.53 -14.02
C ALA A 44 8.99 -12.57 -13.38
N LYS A 45 8.65 -13.84 -13.47
CA LYS A 45 9.51 -14.97 -13.06
C LYS A 45 9.35 -16.10 -14.04
N ALA A 46 10.46 -16.79 -14.33
CA ALA A 46 10.46 -17.95 -15.21
C ALA A 46 11.55 -18.94 -14.81
N LEU A 47 11.45 -20.15 -15.31
CA LEU A 47 12.57 -21.10 -15.29
C LEU A 47 13.68 -20.59 -16.22
N SER A 48 14.95 -20.90 -15.90
CA SER A 48 16.12 -20.47 -16.67
C SER A 48 16.00 -20.77 -18.18
N ARG A 49 15.43 -21.92 -18.56
CA ARG A 49 15.21 -22.30 -19.98
C ARG A 49 14.19 -21.41 -20.71
N ASN A 50 13.33 -20.70 -19.99
CA ASN A 50 12.24 -19.89 -20.54
C ASN A 50 12.53 -18.37 -20.48
N VAL A 51 13.75 -17.95 -20.11
CA VAL A 51 14.07 -16.53 -19.91
C VAL A 51 13.85 -15.70 -21.16
N GLU A 52 14.20 -16.20 -22.34
CA GLU A 52 14.02 -15.47 -23.61
C GLU A 52 12.53 -15.28 -23.92
N MET A 53 11.71 -16.32 -23.72
CA MET A 53 10.26 -16.20 -23.88
C MET A 53 9.66 -15.25 -22.83
N MET A 54 10.12 -15.25 -21.60
CA MET A 54 9.69 -14.31 -20.57
C MET A 54 10.01 -12.86 -20.98
N LYS A 55 11.18 -12.57 -21.53
CA LYS A 55 11.55 -11.24 -22.02
C LYS A 55 10.59 -10.78 -23.12
N GLU A 56 10.32 -11.65 -24.11
CA GLU A 56 9.37 -11.38 -25.18
C GLU A 56 7.96 -11.07 -24.61
N LEU A 57 7.46 -11.90 -23.69
CA LEU A 57 6.14 -11.70 -23.10
C LEU A 57 6.06 -10.43 -22.25
N VAL A 58 7.15 -10.03 -21.58
CA VAL A 58 7.22 -8.74 -20.88
C VAL A 58 7.15 -7.59 -21.87
N ASP A 59 7.91 -7.64 -22.99
CA ASP A 59 7.85 -6.63 -24.04
C ASP A 59 6.44 -6.50 -24.63
N GLN A 60 5.81 -7.63 -24.97
CA GLN A 60 4.44 -7.65 -25.50
C GLN A 60 3.41 -7.07 -24.51
N THR A 61 3.56 -7.31 -23.20
CA THR A 61 2.63 -6.81 -22.17
C THR A 61 2.91 -5.39 -21.70
N THR A 62 3.96 -4.74 -22.19
CA THR A 62 4.34 -3.37 -21.80
C THR A 62 4.38 -2.43 -23.00
N ASP A 63 5.31 -2.60 -23.92
CA ASP A 63 5.55 -1.64 -25.01
C ASP A 63 4.77 -1.98 -26.30
N LYS A 64 4.38 -3.22 -26.48
CA LYS A 64 3.73 -3.72 -27.73
C LYS A 64 2.23 -3.98 -27.58
N MET A 65 1.58 -3.31 -26.63
CA MET A 65 0.12 -3.39 -26.43
C MET A 65 -0.63 -2.76 -27.61
N ASP A 66 -1.71 -3.42 -28.06
CA ASP A 66 -2.58 -2.92 -29.10
C ASP A 66 -3.75 -2.12 -28.49
N PHE A 67 -3.77 -0.81 -28.69
CA PHE A 67 -4.81 0.09 -28.21
C PHE A 67 -5.94 0.31 -29.24
N ASP A 68 -5.88 -0.26 -30.43
CA ASP A 68 -6.86 0.01 -31.47
C ASP A 68 -8.18 -0.79 -31.28
N LYS A 69 -8.17 -1.80 -30.36
CA LYS A 69 -9.35 -2.62 -30.04
C LYS A 69 -10.10 -2.06 -28.81
N ALA A 70 -10.86 -0.99 -29.01
CA ALA A 70 -11.63 -0.29 -27.98
C ALA A 70 -12.54 -1.21 -27.13
N GLU A 71 -13.23 -2.18 -27.78
CA GLU A 71 -14.12 -3.14 -27.12
C GLU A 71 -13.36 -4.03 -26.10
N SER A 72 -12.19 -4.55 -26.48
CA SER A 72 -11.36 -5.36 -25.59
C SER A 72 -10.90 -4.57 -24.37
N ILE A 73 -10.51 -3.31 -24.56
CA ILE A 73 -10.09 -2.41 -23.46
C ILE A 73 -11.26 -2.12 -22.52
N ARG A 74 -12.45 -1.88 -23.07
CA ARG A 74 -13.66 -1.65 -22.27
C ARG A 74 -14.04 -2.88 -21.43
N LEU A 75 -13.89 -4.08 -21.96
CA LEU A 75 -14.10 -5.32 -21.21
C LEU A 75 -13.10 -5.45 -20.05
N ILE A 76 -11.83 -5.12 -20.28
CA ILE A 76 -10.80 -5.11 -19.23
C ILE A 76 -11.14 -4.08 -18.13
N ILE A 77 -11.62 -2.88 -18.48
CA ILE A 77 -12.04 -1.86 -17.52
C ILE A 77 -13.17 -2.41 -16.64
N LYS A 78 -14.20 -3.03 -17.22
CA LYS A 78 -15.33 -3.62 -16.49
C LYS A 78 -14.90 -4.75 -15.55
N ASP A 79 -14.06 -5.66 -16.03
CA ASP A 79 -13.47 -6.73 -15.20
C ASP A 79 -12.67 -6.15 -14.04
N ARG A 80 -11.86 -5.11 -14.32
CA ARG A 80 -11.07 -4.44 -13.29
C ARG A 80 -11.93 -3.75 -12.24
N ILE A 81 -13.03 -3.10 -12.62
CA ILE A 81 -14.00 -2.51 -11.70
C ILE A 81 -14.56 -3.59 -10.77
N SER A 82 -15.04 -4.72 -11.32
CA SER A 82 -15.60 -5.81 -10.53
C SER A 82 -14.59 -6.41 -9.54
N LYS A 83 -13.38 -6.71 -10.01
CA LYS A 83 -12.29 -7.25 -9.18
C LYS A 83 -11.88 -6.27 -8.07
N LEU A 84 -11.79 -5.00 -8.40
CA LEU A 84 -11.40 -3.96 -7.43
C LEU A 84 -12.50 -3.73 -6.39
N GLU A 85 -13.78 -3.69 -6.78
CA GLU A 85 -14.92 -3.59 -5.86
C GLU A 85 -14.90 -4.72 -4.83
N ASN A 86 -14.71 -5.95 -5.30
CA ASN A 86 -14.60 -7.13 -4.42
C ASN A 86 -13.39 -7.02 -3.47
N TYR A 87 -12.23 -6.61 -3.99
CA TYR A 87 -11.03 -6.43 -3.19
C TYR A 87 -11.20 -5.36 -2.11
N LEU A 88 -11.75 -4.19 -2.45
CA LEU A 88 -11.97 -3.08 -1.52
C LEU A 88 -12.93 -3.47 -0.39
N ASN A 89 -13.98 -4.23 -0.72
CA ASN A 89 -14.96 -4.73 0.26
C ASN A 89 -14.36 -5.81 1.18
N GLN A 90 -13.62 -6.77 0.64
CA GLN A 90 -13.01 -7.85 1.43
C GLN A 90 -11.87 -7.36 2.32
N ASN A 91 -11.11 -6.36 1.85
CA ASN A 91 -9.98 -5.77 2.54
C ASN A 91 -10.29 -4.36 3.09
N GLY A 92 -11.53 -4.15 3.55
CA GLY A 92 -12.02 -2.83 3.97
C GLY A 92 -11.16 -2.16 5.03
N HIS A 93 -10.54 -2.90 5.95
CA HIS A 93 -9.62 -2.34 6.95
C HIS A 93 -8.33 -1.76 6.31
N ILE A 94 -7.76 -2.44 5.31
CA ILE A 94 -6.61 -1.92 4.55
C ILE A 94 -7.04 -0.73 3.72
N THR A 95 -8.20 -0.82 3.08
CA THR A 95 -8.79 0.25 2.26
C THR A 95 -9.02 1.50 3.09
N ALA A 96 -9.67 1.38 4.25
CA ALA A 96 -9.93 2.50 5.16
C ALA A 96 -8.64 3.12 5.68
N SER A 97 -7.64 2.31 6.07
CA SER A 97 -6.33 2.79 6.54
C SER A 97 -5.58 3.54 5.46
N ASN A 98 -5.49 2.99 4.24
CA ASN A 98 -4.83 3.65 3.12
C ASN A 98 -5.55 4.96 2.75
N ARG A 99 -6.88 4.97 2.82
CA ARG A 99 -7.69 6.15 2.54
C ARG A 99 -7.48 7.24 3.59
N ALA A 100 -7.49 6.91 4.88
CA ALA A 100 -7.20 7.86 5.95
C ALA A 100 -5.80 8.46 5.85
N LEU A 101 -4.79 7.65 5.53
CA LEU A 101 -3.42 8.13 5.26
C LEU A 101 -3.34 9.02 4.02
N SER A 102 -4.17 8.79 3.01
CA SER A 102 -4.13 9.54 1.74
C SER A 102 -4.49 11.02 1.87
N TYR A 103 -5.15 11.44 2.96
CA TYR A 103 -5.55 12.82 3.18
C TYR A 103 -4.37 13.76 3.45
N PHE A 104 -3.27 13.25 3.95
CA PHE A 104 -2.10 14.05 4.29
C PHE A 104 -0.77 13.51 3.74
N ASN A 105 -0.73 12.25 3.30
CA ASN A 105 0.49 11.58 2.88
C ASN A 105 0.53 11.37 1.37
N GLU A 106 1.52 11.92 0.67
CA GLU A 106 1.62 11.94 -0.78
C GLU A 106 1.66 10.54 -1.41
N GLY A 107 2.44 9.62 -0.85
CA GLY A 107 2.54 8.27 -1.39
C GLY A 107 1.26 7.46 -1.21
N TYR A 108 0.52 7.67 -0.11
CA TYR A 108 -0.79 7.07 0.09
C TYR A 108 -1.87 7.72 -0.79
N ASN A 109 -1.77 9.02 -1.08
CA ASN A 109 -2.61 9.67 -2.07
C ASN A 109 -2.40 9.06 -3.47
N TYR A 110 -1.15 8.79 -3.84
CA TYR A 110 -0.84 8.07 -5.08
C TYR A 110 -1.41 6.63 -5.08
N LYS A 111 -1.24 5.87 -3.98
CA LYS A 111 -1.82 4.53 -3.85
C LYS A 111 -3.34 4.52 -3.98
N ASP A 112 -4.02 5.51 -3.38
CA ASP A 112 -5.48 5.63 -3.50
C ASP A 112 -5.92 5.89 -4.94
N LYS A 113 -5.18 6.74 -5.66
CA LYS A 113 -5.45 7.07 -7.08
C LYS A 113 -5.07 5.96 -8.06
N THR A 114 -4.30 4.96 -7.66
CA THR A 114 -3.81 3.89 -8.55
C THR A 114 -4.28 2.49 -8.16
N GLY A 115 -4.95 2.34 -7.02
CA GLY A 115 -5.41 1.03 -6.55
C GLY A 115 -6.42 1.08 -5.40
N GLY A 116 -6.82 2.26 -4.93
CA GLY A 116 -7.79 2.45 -3.86
C GLY A 116 -9.15 2.93 -4.35
N ILE A 117 -9.88 3.60 -3.45
CA ILE A 117 -11.22 4.13 -3.71
C ILE A 117 -11.21 5.20 -4.81
N GLY A 118 -10.20 6.06 -4.81
CA GLY A 118 -10.03 7.07 -5.87
C GLY A 118 -9.88 6.43 -7.24
N TYR A 119 -9.12 5.34 -7.34
CA TYR A 119 -9.00 4.58 -8.58
C TYR A 119 -10.30 3.88 -8.99
N PHE A 120 -11.01 3.30 -8.04
CA PHE A 120 -12.31 2.67 -8.31
C PHE A 120 -13.31 3.67 -8.89
N LYS A 121 -13.44 4.85 -8.28
CA LYS A 121 -14.32 5.91 -8.78
C LYS A 121 -13.90 6.40 -10.17
N PHE A 122 -12.60 6.56 -10.41
CA PHE A 122 -12.06 6.91 -11.73
C PHE A 122 -12.42 5.85 -12.79
N LEU A 123 -12.27 4.55 -12.50
CA LEU A 123 -12.63 3.50 -13.46
C LEU A 123 -14.13 3.46 -13.76
N CYS A 124 -14.99 3.68 -12.77
CA CYS A 124 -16.43 3.77 -12.96
C CYS A 124 -16.81 4.97 -13.85
N GLU A 125 -16.15 6.11 -13.69
CA GLU A 125 -16.35 7.28 -14.53
C GLU A 125 -15.82 7.05 -15.94
N LEU A 126 -14.64 6.44 -16.08
CA LEU A 126 -14.06 6.08 -17.37
C LEU A 126 -14.96 5.11 -18.16
N ASP A 127 -15.55 4.08 -17.53
CA ASP A 127 -16.45 3.14 -18.22
C ASP A 127 -17.74 3.85 -18.73
N LYS A 128 -18.26 4.80 -17.95
CA LYS A 128 -19.44 5.60 -18.37
C LYS A 128 -19.15 6.52 -19.55
N ASN A 129 -17.95 7.11 -19.59
CA ASN A 129 -17.54 8.12 -20.57
C ASN A 129 -16.49 7.59 -21.57
N PHE A 130 -16.38 6.26 -21.72
CA PHE A 130 -15.37 5.65 -22.59
C PHE A 130 -15.64 5.99 -24.06
N ASN A 131 -14.67 6.66 -24.67
CA ASN A 131 -14.70 7.13 -26.06
C ASN A 131 -13.29 7.13 -26.66
N ASP A 132 -13.15 7.56 -27.90
CA ASP A 132 -11.88 7.61 -28.64
C ASP A 132 -10.84 8.54 -27.98
N GLU A 133 -11.28 9.62 -27.34
CA GLU A 133 -10.40 10.53 -26.61
C GLU A 133 -9.79 9.85 -25.36
N ALA A 134 -10.60 9.12 -24.60
CA ALA A 134 -10.12 8.31 -23.49
C ALA A 134 -9.12 7.25 -23.93
N LEU A 135 -9.35 6.63 -25.07
CA LEU A 135 -8.45 5.66 -25.67
C LEU A 135 -7.11 6.28 -26.07
N ALA A 136 -7.14 7.45 -26.71
CA ALA A 136 -5.94 8.21 -27.07
C ALA A 136 -5.10 8.62 -25.85
N GLU A 137 -5.75 9.03 -24.74
CA GLU A 137 -5.06 9.36 -23.48
C GLU A 137 -4.47 8.12 -22.79
N LEU A 138 -5.10 6.94 -22.89
CA LEU A 138 -4.51 5.69 -22.39
C LEU A 138 -3.24 5.33 -23.17
N LYS A 139 -3.27 5.41 -24.51
CA LYS A 139 -2.11 5.17 -25.38
C LYS A 139 -0.96 6.13 -25.06
N LYS A 140 -1.23 7.42 -24.99
CA LYS A 140 -0.26 8.44 -24.63
C LYS A 140 0.33 8.22 -23.22
N THR A 141 -0.48 7.74 -22.28
CA THR A 141 -0.01 7.40 -20.92
C THR A 141 0.96 6.22 -20.95
N ALA A 142 0.66 5.17 -21.74
CA ALA A 142 1.56 4.04 -21.93
C ALA A 142 2.91 4.48 -22.55
N ASP A 143 2.88 5.34 -23.56
CA ASP A 143 4.09 5.89 -24.18
C ASP A 143 4.97 6.67 -23.19
N ILE A 144 4.37 7.36 -22.23
CA ILE A 144 5.10 8.11 -21.18
C ILE A 144 5.71 7.18 -20.13
N ILE A 145 5.01 6.10 -19.77
CA ILE A 145 5.42 5.22 -18.67
C ILE A 145 6.56 4.29 -19.10
N PHE A 146 6.46 3.71 -20.30
CA PHE A 146 7.43 2.72 -20.80
C PHE A 146 8.60 3.40 -21.54
N ASP A 147 9.46 4.09 -20.74
CA ASP A 147 10.64 4.80 -21.20
C ASP A 147 11.89 4.20 -20.55
N LYS A 148 12.83 3.70 -21.37
CA LYS A 148 14.09 3.09 -20.95
C LYS A 148 14.93 4.02 -20.07
N ASN A 149 14.90 5.34 -20.30
CA ASN A 149 15.68 6.30 -19.53
C ASN A 149 15.26 6.40 -18.06
N LYS A 150 14.05 5.91 -17.72
CA LYS A 150 13.48 5.92 -16.38
C LYS A 150 13.43 4.53 -15.75
N LEU A 151 14.01 3.53 -16.42
CA LEU A 151 13.95 2.13 -16.00
C LEU A 151 14.98 1.83 -14.92
N THR A 152 14.53 1.14 -13.87
CA THR A 152 15.41 0.47 -12.89
C THR A 152 15.09 -1.01 -12.88
N VAL A 153 16.08 -1.84 -13.10
CA VAL A 153 15.90 -3.31 -13.17
C VAL A 153 16.53 -3.98 -11.96
N GLY A 154 15.76 -4.84 -11.29
CA GLY A 154 16.25 -5.76 -10.27
C GLY A 154 16.15 -7.19 -10.76
N VAL A 155 17.22 -7.96 -10.63
CA VAL A 155 17.30 -9.37 -11.06
C VAL A 155 17.74 -10.25 -9.91
N SER A 156 17.12 -11.41 -9.77
CA SER A 156 17.58 -12.50 -8.89
C SER A 156 17.57 -13.81 -9.67
N CYS A 157 18.75 -14.40 -9.84
CA CYS A 157 18.94 -15.66 -10.54
C CYS A 157 20.17 -16.38 -9.99
N GLU A 158 20.43 -17.60 -10.42
CA GLU A 158 21.71 -18.28 -10.20
C GLU A 158 22.82 -17.58 -11.00
N LYS A 159 24.06 -17.69 -10.51
CA LYS A 159 25.21 -17.03 -11.13
C LYS A 159 25.39 -17.40 -12.61
N ASN A 160 25.16 -18.67 -12.95
CA ASN A 160 25.31 -19.20 -14.30
C ASN A 160 24.22 -18.70 -15.28
N ASP A 161 23.11 -18.19 -14.75
CA ASP A 161 22.00 -17.67 -15.56
C ASP A 161 22.03 -16.15 -15.73
N PHE A 162 22.94 -15.45 -15.02
CA PHE A 162 22.99 -13.99 -15.03
C PHE A 162 23.20 -13.42 -16.45
N ASP A 163 24.05 -14.07 -17.26
CA ASP A 163 24.34 -13.62 -18.63
C ASP A 163 23.11 -13.63 -19.54
N LYS A 164 22.14 -14.52 -19.27
CA LYS A 164 20.88 -14.59 -20.03
C LYS A 164 19.95 -13.44 -19.75
N ILE A 165 20.03 -12.83 -18.54
CA ILE A 165 19.05 -11.84 -18.06
C ILE A 165 19.63 -10.43 -17.87
N LYS A 166 20.95 -10.25 -17.82
CA LYS A 166 21.60 -8.95 -17.54
C LYS A 166 21.18 -7.83 -18.47
N ASN A 167 20.76 -8.15 -19.69
CA ASN A 167 20.37 -7.19 -20.71
C ASN A 167 18.84 -7.00 -20.82
N ILE A 168 18.04 -7.46 -19.85
CA ILE A 168 16.58 -7.37 -19.93
C ILE A 168 16.08 -5.92 -20.11
N GLY A 169 16.79 -4.92 -19.61
CA GLY A 169 16.44 -3.52 -19.81
C GLY A 169 16.53 -3.03 -21.27
N GLN A 170 17.15 -3.82 -22.15
CA GLN A 170 17.27 -3.46 -23.59
C GLN A 170 15.99 -3.75 -24.40
N ILE A 171 15.01 -4.44 -23.82
CA ILE A 171 13.70 -4.65 -24.46
C ILE A 171 12.90 -3.35 -24.60
N PHE A 172 13.22 -2.32 -23.82
CA PHE A 172 12.55 -1.02 -23.87
C PHE A 172 13.34 -0.02 -24.70
N ASP A 173 12.63 0.78 -25.49
CA ASP A 173 13.20 1.89 -26.23
C ASP A 173 13.38 3.13 -25.37
N ALA A 174 14.40 3.93 -25.66
CA ALA A 174 14.56 5.25 -25.06
C ALA A 174 13.58 6.23 -25.74
N LYS A 175 12.74 6.89 -24.93
CA LYS A 175 11.77 7.87 -25.42
C LYS A 175 12.14 9.26 -24.89
N ASP A 176 12.19 10.27 -25.76
CA ASP A 176 12.41 11.66 -25.34
C ASP A 176 11.06 12.34 -25.03
N ILE A 177 10.55 12.08 -23.82
CA ILE A 177 9.21 12.54 -23.43
C ILE A 177 9.27 13.75 -22.50
N GLY A 178 10.44 14.34 -22.26
CA GLY A 178 10.59 15.48 -21.36
C GLY A 178 10.12 15.22 -19.92
N ASN A 179 10.51 16.06 -18.98
CA ASN A 179 10.05 15.97 -17.58
C ASN A 179 8.65 16.63 -17.44
N LYS A 180 7.59 15.86 -17.55
CA LYS A 180 6.24 16.32 -17.17
C LYS A 180 6.01 16.00 -15.70
N ASN A 181 6.16 16.98 -14.84
CA ASN A 181 5.73 16.89 -13.44
C ASN A 181 4.20 16.81 -13.39
N GLY A 182 3.66 15.65 -13.04
CA GLY A 182 2.23 15.50 -12.83
C GLY A 182 1.77 16.31 -11.62
N ILE A 183 0.70 17.10 -11.79
CA ILE A 183 0.08 17.84 -10.69
C ILE A 183 -0.71 16.86 -9.83
N SER A 184 -0.24 16.59 -8.63
CA SER A 184 -1.01 15.83 -7.65
C SER A 184 -2.07 16.73 -7.01
N LYS A 185 -3.36 16.56 -7.37
CA LYS A 185 -4.45 17.22 -6.62
C LYS A 185 -4.45 16.67 -5.18
N LYS A 186 -4.37 17.58 -4.21
CA LYS A 186 -4.50 17.27 -2.79
C LYS A 186 -5.94 16.81 -2.52
N ILE A 187 -6.12 15.77 -1.72
CA ILE A 187 -7.45 15.39 -1.22
C ILE A 187 -7.78 16.33 -0.08
N ASN A 188 -8.92 17.03 -0.16
CA ASN A 188 -9.37 17.98 0.87
C ASN A 188 -10.28 17.32 1.93
N ILE A 189 -10.53 16.03 1.83
CA ILE A 189 -11.35 15.28 2.77
C ILE A 189 -10.51 14.95 4.00
N VAL A 190 -11.01 15.23 5.18
CA VAL A 190 -10.31 14.98 6.45
C VAL A 190 -10.94 13.82 7.24
N SER A 191 -12.26 13.60 7.11
CA SER A 191 -12.95 12.40 7.62
C SER A 191 -14.11 12.03 6.72
N GLU A 192 -14.23 10.73 6.39
CA GLU A 192 -15.32 10.27 5.54
C GLU A 192 -15.88 8.91 5.94
N GLY A 193 -17.18 8.74 5.71
CA GLY A 193 -17.91 7.49 5.71
C GLY A 193 -18.19 7.02 4.28
N ILE A 194 -17.84 5.78 3.99
CA ILE A 194 -18.06 5.17 2.67
C ILE A 194 -19.06 4.05 2.83
N ILE A 195 -20.25 4.27 2.30
CA ILE A 195 -21.36 3.33 2.38
C ILE A 195 -21.15 2.21 1.37
N THR A 196 -21.25 0.97 1.86
CA THR A 196 -21.26 -0.25 1.05
C THR A 196 -22.50 -1.06 1.36
N PRO A 197 -22.94 -1.98 0.46
CA PRO A 197 -24.04 -2.90 0.72
C PRO A 197 -23.74 -3.92 1.84
N SER A 198 -22.47 -4.05 2.24
CA SER A 198 -22.04 -4.99 3.28
C SER A 198 -22.51 -4.56 4.66
N LYS A 199 -22.94 -5.54 5.49
CA LYS A 199 -23.21 -5.31 6.91
C LYS A 199 -21.94 -5.17 7.75
N ILE A 200 -20.77 -5.38 7.15
CA ILE A 200 -19.46 -5.35 7.81
C ILE A 200 -18.95 -3.92 7.85
N GLN A 201 -18.40 -3.49 8.99
CA GLN A 201 -17.81 -2.17 9.17
C GLN A 201 -16.31 -2.27 9.47
N TYR A 202 -15.58 -1.29 8.99
CA TYR A 202 -14.15 -1.09 9.19
C TYR A 202 -13.91 0.36 9.60
N VAL A 203 -13.15 0.58 10.67
CA VAL A 203 -12.86 1.91 11.20
C VAL A 203 -11.37 2.14 11.18
N ALA A 204 -10.90 3.20 10.54
CA ALA A 204 -9.50 3.60 10.55
C ALA A 204 -9.35 5.07 10.95
N LYS A 205 -8.33 5.35 11.75
CA LYS A 205 -7.88 6.70 12.09
C LYS A 205 -6.39 6.80 11.84
N ALA A 206 -5.92 7.93 11.31
CA ALA A 206 -4.52 8.14 10.96
C ALA A 206 -4.03 9.52 11.39
N ALA A 207 -2.71 9.66 11.58
CA ALA A 207 -2.04 10.94 11.83
C ALA A 207 -0.61 10.91 11.27
N ASP A 208 0.01 12.10 11.19
CA ASP A 208 1.41 12.26 10.82
C ASP A 208 2.23 12.52 12.10
N TYR A 209 2.89 11.48 12.62
CA TYR A 209 3.66 11.59 13.86
C TYR A 209 4.90 12.50 13.73
N LYS A 210 5.39 12.76 12.51
CA LYS A 210 6.47 13.73 12.29
C LYS A 210 6.04 15.16 12.63
N LYS A 211 4.76 15.48 12.40
CA LYS A 211 4.21 16.77 12.82
C LYS A 211 4.12 16.93 14.34
N ALA A 212 4.11 15.81 15.07
CA ALA A 212 4.23 15.79 16.53
C ALA A 212 5.69 15.81 17.01
N GLY A 213 6.67 15.95 16.10
CA GLY A 213 8.10 16.04 16.45
C GLY A 213 8.80 14.70 16.58
N TYR A 214 8.19 13.58 16.16
CA TYR A 214 8.79 12.25 16.26
C TYR A 214 9.38 11.80 14.92
N GLU A 215 10.49 11.09 14.97
CA GLU A 215 11.11 10.43 13.82
C GLU A 215 10.90 8.91 13.86
N TYR A 216 11.06 8.26 12.71
CA TYR A 216 10.99 6.81 12.66
C TYR A 216 12.14 6.16 13.41
N SER A 217 11.82 5.22 14.30
CA SER A 217 12.78 4.43 15.07
C SER A 217 12.37 2.96 15.07
N GLY A 218 13.34 2.06 15.21
CA GLY A 218 13.09 0.64 15.44
C GLY A 218 12.20 0.36 16.66
N LYS A 219 12.26 1.25 17.69
CA LYS A 219 11.40 1.17 18.88
C LYS A 219 9.90 1.21 18.56
N LEU A 220 9.49 1.82 17.44
CA LEU A 220 8.09 1.84 17.00
C LEU A 220 7.55 0.44 16.63
N LEU A 221 8.43 -0.52 16.28
CA LEU A 221 8.01 -1.90 16.06
C LEU A 221 7.70 -2.63 17.38
N VAL A 222 8.43 -2.31 18.44
CA VAL A 222 8.16 -2.82 19.80
C VAL A 222 6.86 -2.20 20.31
N LEU A 223 6.70 -0.88 20.17
CA LEU A 223 5.47 -0.16 20.51
C LEU A 223 4.25 -0.74 19.80
N LYS A 224 4.38 -1.05 18.49
CA LYS A 224 3.33 -1.72 17.73
C LYS A 224 2.90 -3.03 18.36
N ASN A 225 3.84 -3.88 18.73
CA ASN A 225 3.52 -5.18 19.35
C ASN A 225 2.78 -5.01 20.68
N ILE A 226 3.22 -4.06 21.51
CA ILE A 226 2.57 -3.73 22.79
C ILE A 226 1.14 -3.26 22.55
N LEU A 227 0.94 -2.29 21.65
CA LEU A 227 -0.37 -1.75 21.37
C LEU A 227 -1.32 -2.79 20.76
N ASP A 228 -0.83 -3.61 19.84
CA ASP A 228 -1.64 -4.65 19.20
C ASP A 228 -2.08 -5.72 20.21
N LEU A 229 -1.19 -6.16 21.12
CA LEU A 229 -1.43 -7.28 22.02
C LEU A 229 -2.12 -6.86 23.33
N GLU A 230 -1.63 -5.77 23.96
CA GLU A 230 -2.08 -5.38 25.31
C GLU A 230 -3.28 -4.43 25.29
N TYR A 231 -3.32 -3.51 24.32
CA TYR A 231 -4.32 -2.48 24.28
C TYR A 231 -5.45 -2.75 23.27
N LEU A 232 -5.12 -2.78 21.99
CA LEU A 232 -6.13 -2.88 20.94
C LEU A 232 -6.86 -4.23 20.96
N TRP A 233 -6.12 -5.32 21.16
CA TRP A 233 -6.74 -6.63 21.28
C TRP A 233 -7.78 -6.69 22.41
N ASN A 234 -7.44 -6.19 23.58
CA ASN A 234 -8.33 -6.22 24.73
C ASN A 234 -9.51 -5.28 24.58
N MET A 235 -9.27 -4.03 24.18
CA MET A 235 -10.29 -2.98 24.18
C MET A 235 -11.19 -3.03 22.94
N VAL A 236 -10.62 -3.25 21.76
CA VAL A 236 -11.35 -3.20 20.48
C VAL A 236 -11.92 -4.57 20.12
N ARG A 237 -11.13 -5.65 20.29
CA ARG A 237 -11.58 -7.00 19.93
C ARG A 237 -12.35 -7.66 21.06
N VAL A 238 -11.72 -7.90 22.20
CA VAL A 238 -12.35 -8.71 23.29
C VAL A 238 -13.56 -7.99 23.88
N GLN A 239 -13.40 -6.73 24.29
CA GLN A 239 -14.48 -5.96 24.90
C GLN A 239 -15.39 -5.27 23.88
N GLY A 240 -14.84 -4.87 22.72
CA GLY A 240 -15.56 -4.16 21.67
C GLY A 240 -16.26 -5.07 20.66
N GLY A 241 -15.87 -6.34 20.56
CA GLY A 241 -16.50 -7.31 19.66
C GLY A 241 -16.03 -7.22 18.19
N ALA A 242 -14.99 -6.43 17.88
CA ALA A 242 -14.38 -6.44 16.57
C ALA A 242 -13.69 -7.78 16.30
N TYR A 243 -13.68 -8.24 15.05
CA TYR A 243 -13.01 -9.49 14.68
C TYR A 243 -11.47 -9.35 14.72
N GLY A 244 -10.97 -8.16 14.41
CA GLY A 244 -9.54 -7.85 14.45
C GLY A 244 -9.29 -6.35 14.56
N CYS A 245 -8.09 -6.00 14.98
CA CYS A 245 -7.62 -4.62 15.12
C CYS A 245 -6.10 -4.59 15.05
N GLY A 246 -5.55 -3.41 14.91
CA GLY A 246 -4.11 -3.21 14.94
C GLY A 246 -3.70 -1.76 14.67
N CYS A 247 -2.40 -1.51 14.79
CA CYS A 247 -1.79 -0.24 14.45
C CYS A 247 -0.54 -0.43 13.56
N ASN A 248 -0.09 0.63 12.94
CA ASN A 248 1.17 0.61 12.22
C ASN A 248 1.81 2.00 12.15
N PHE A 249 3.14 2.03 12.01
CA PHE A 249 3.97 3.22 11.87
C PHE A 249 4.78 3.12 10.59
N ILE A 250 4.77 4.18 9.80
CA ILE A 250 5.36 4.23 8.46
C ILE A 250 6.54 5.19 8.49
N ARG A 251 7.68 4.83 7.88
CA ARG A 251 8.88 5.69 7.83
C ARG A 251 8.62 7.10 7.31
N SER A 252 7.60 7.28 6.48
CA SER A 252 7.23 8.59 5.95
C SER A 252 6.52 9.51 6.95
N GLY A 253 6.26 9.07 8.17
CA GLY A 253 5.59 9.85 9.21
C GLY A 253 4.15 9.41 9.51
N GLY A 254 3.54 8.61 8.63
CA GLY A 254 2.19 8.13 8.85
C GLY A 254 2.11 7.12 9.99
N MET A 255 1.12 7.29 10.87
CA MET A 255 0.66 6.26 11.78
C MET A 255 -0.83 6.06 11.67
N TYR A 256 -1.32 4.85 11.91
CA TYR A 256 -2.74 4.57 11.88
C TYR A 256 -3.13 3.42 12.81
N MET A 257 -4.39 3.46 13.24
CA MET A 257 -5.08 2.35 13.90
C MET A 257 -6.27 1.94 13.05
N TYR A 258 -6.59 0.64 13.09
CA TYR A 258 -7.72 0.10 12.35
C TYR A 258 -8.45 -0.98 13.12
N SER A 259 -9.74 -1.14 12.81
CA SER A 259 -10.53 -2.30 13.20
C SER A 259 -11.12 -3.03 11.99
N TYR A 260 -11.35 -4.32 12.15
CA TYR A 260 -11.84 -5.24 11.13
C TYR A 260 -13.11 -5.91 11.62
N ARG A 261 -14.21 -5.78 10.83
CA ARG A 261 -15.55 -6.27 11.22
C ARG A 261 -15.96 -5.78 12.60
N ASP A 262 -15.98 -4.47 12.74
CA ASP A 262 -16.22 -3.79 14.01
C ASP A 262 -17.69 -3.37 14.12
N PRO A 263 -18.43 -3.80 15.16
CA PRO A 263 -19.79 -3.36 15.38
C PRO A 263 -19.90 -1.91 15.88
N ASN A 264 -18.78 -1.31 16.33
CA ASN A 264 -18.79 0.00 17.00
C ASN A 264 -17.96 1.03 16.19
N LEU A 265 -18.50 2.22 15.99
CA LEU A 265 -17.74 3.34 15.40
C LEU A 265 -17.22 4.28 16.50
N LYS A 266 -18.12 4.96 17.20
CA LYS A 266 -17.77 5.98 18.20
C LYS A 266 -16.93 5.41 19.34
N ARG A 267 -17.29 4.23 19.86
CA ARG A 267 -16.53 3.55 20.92
C ARG A 267 -15.10 3.26 20.46
N THR A 268 -14.92 2.74 19.25
CA THR A 268 -13.61 2.38 18.71
C THR A 268 -12.72 3.59 18.52
N ILE A 269 -13.24 4.69 17.96
CA ILE A 269 -12.49 5.96 17.89
C ILE A 269 -12.14 6.48 19.28
N GLY A 270 -13.05 6.35 20.26
CA GLY A 270 -12.76 6.72 21.66
C GLY A 270 -11.63 5.88 22.27
N ILE A 271 -11.55 4.59 21.95
CA ILE A 271 -10.45 3.72 22.38
C ILE A 271 -9.13 4.19 21.73
N TYR A 272 -9.13 4.45 20.41
CA TYR A 272 -7.93 4.96 19.74
C TYR A 272 -7.42 6.27 20.36
N ASN A 273 -8.32 7.17 20.73
CA ASN A 273 -7.96 8.45 21.33
C ASN A 273 -7.36 8.34 22.75
N LYS A 274 -7.63 7.24 23.46
CA LYS A 274 -7.11 6.98 24.80
C LYS A 274 -5.79 6.22 24.84
N THR A 275 -5.16 5.99 23.70
CA THR A 275 -3.89 5.25 23.63
C THR A 275 -2.76 5.98 24.38
N GLY A 276 -2.76 7.32 24.37
CA GLY A 276 -1.79 8.12 25.16
C GLY A 276 -1.88 7.83 26.64
N GLU A 277 -3.10 7.84 27.21
CA GLU A 277 -3.37 7.52 28.62
C GLU A 277 -2.90 6.10 28.99
N PHE A 278 -3.13 5.12 28.10
CA PHE A 278 -2.61 3.76 28.29
C PHE A 278 -1.07 3.75 28.35
N LEU A 279 -0.40 4.47 27.46
CA LEU A 279 1.06 4.49 27.41
C LEU A 279 1.69 5.23 28.60
N GLU A 280 1.09 6.30 29.08
CA GLU A 280 1.56 7.01 30.29
C GLU A 280 1.66 6.07 31.51
N ASN A 281 0.73 5.12 31.60
CA ASN A 281 0.65 4.16 32.68
C ASN A 281 1.25 2.79 32.34
N PHE A 282 1.89 2.65 31.16
CA PHE A 282 2.40 1.35 30.73
C PHE A 282 3.54 0.85 31.61
N THR A 283 3.40 -0.38 32.10
CA THR A 283 4.43 -1.12 32.84
C THR A 283 4.48 -2.56 32.33
N ALA A 284 5.66 -3.11 32.26
CA ALA A 284 5.88 -4.52 31.91
C ALA A 284 7.10 -5.03 32.71
N ASP A 285 7.07 -6.28 33.12
CA ASP A 285 8.25 -6.92 33.69
C ASP A 285 9.29 -7.23 32.58
N GLY A 286 10.50 -7.63 32.99
CA GLY A 286 11.58 -7.90 32.05
C GLY A 286 11.26 -9.03 31.06
N LYS A 287 10.46 -10.02 31.45
CA LYS A 287 10.06 -11.14 30.59
C LYS A 287 9.06 -10.68 29.54
N ALA A 288 8.06 -9.90 29.91
CA ALA A 288 7.07 -9.36 28.98
C ALA A 288 7.76 -8.42 27.98
N MET A 289 8.62 -7.52 28.46
CA MET A 289 9.38 -6.60 27.60
C MET A 289 10.24 -7.36 26.57
N THR A 290 10.93 -8.42 27.03
CA THR A 290 11.71 -9.31 26.14
C THR A 290 10.83 -9.95 25.05
N ASN A 291 9.61 -10.39 25.38
CA ASN A 291 8.70 -11.00 24.40
C ASN A 291 8.28 -9.97 23.32
N TYR A 292 8.00 -8.72 23.66
CA TYR A 292 7.67 -7.69 22.68
C TYR A 292 8.85 -7.37 21.76
N ILE A 293 10.07 -7.32 22.33
CA ILE A 293 11.32 -7.13 21.56
C ILE A 293 11.54 -8.28 20.59
N ILE A 294 11.39 -9.54 21.04
CA ILE A 294 11.52 -10.74 20.19
C ILE A 294 10.50 -10.69 19.04
N GLY A 295 9.25 -10.30 19.31
CA GLY A 295 8.23 -10.13 18.30
C GLY A 295 8.63 -9.09 17.24
N ALA A 296 9.24 -7.98 17.65
CA ALA A 296 9.74 -6.95 16.74
C ALA A 296 10.94 -7.44 15.91
N VAL A 297 11.90 -8.15 16.54
CA VAL A 297 13.05 -8.77 15.84
C VAL A 297 12.57 -9.78 14.80
N ASN A 298 11.59 -10.62 15.11
CA ASN A 298 11.03 -11.58 14.16
C ASN A 298 10.42 -10.90 12.92
N THR A 299 9.93 -9.68 13.03
CA THR A 299 9.42 -8.91 11.89
C THR A 299 10.54 -8.49 10.93
N VAL A 300 11.71 -8.09 11.45
CA VAL A 300 12.84 -7.59 10.64
C VAL A 300 13.76 -8.69 10.15
N ASP A 301 13.90 -9.80 10.90
CA ASP A 301 14.83 -10.90 10.63
C ASP A 301 14.15 -12.14 10.06
N ARG A 302 12.90 -12.05 9.65
CA ARG A 302 12.18 -13.20 9.09
C ARG A 302 12.92 -13.82 7.90
N PRO A 303 12.95 -15.16 7.77
CA PRO A 303 13.47 -15.83 6.59
C PRO A 303 12.76 -15.37 5.32
N LEU A 304 13.52 -15.08 4.27
CA LEU A 304 13.01 -14.60 2.99
C LEU A 304 13.31 -15.63 1.90
N ASN A 305 12.33 -15.99 1.06
CA ASN A 305 12.57 -16.70 -0.19
C ASN A 305 13.21 -15.76 -1.24
N MET A 306 13.62 -16.32 -2.40
CA MET A 306 14.36 -15.58 -3.43
C MET A 306 13.58 -14.36 -3.94
N GLU A 307 12.28 -14.49 -4.19
CA GLU A 307 11.42 -13.37 -4.64
C GLU A 307 11.34 -12.26 -3.57
N GLN A 308 11.17 -12.64 -2.31
CA GLN A 308 11.13 -11.70 -1.19
C GLN A 308 12.48 -11.02 -0.97
N LYS A 309 13.60 -11.73 -1.15
CA LYS A 309 14.95 -11.14 -1.10
C LYS A 309 15.13 -10.08 -2.18
N LEU A 310 14.74 -10.39 -3.44
CA LEU A 310 14.80 -9.43 -4.53
C LEU A 310 13.96 -8.19 -4.24
N LYS A 311 12.67 -8.37 -3.89
CA LYS A 311 11.77 -7.25 -3.57
C LYS A 311 12.32 -6.39 -2.43
N THR A 312 12.83 -7.01 -1.37
CA THR A 312 13.40 -6.30 -0.23
C THR A 312 14.65 -5.52 -0.61
N ALA A 313 15.57 -6.13 -1.34
CA ALA A 313 16.79 -5.48 -1.83
C ALA A 313 16.46 -4.30 -2.78
N PHE A 314 15.51 -4.50 -3.68
CA PHE A 314 15.06 -3.48 -4.62
C PHE A 314 14.44 -2.27 -3.90
N ILE A 315 13.53 -2.51 -2.94
CA ILE A 315 12.92 -1.44 -2.14
C ILE A 315 13.99 -0.67 -1.36
N ARG A 316 14.94 -1.38 -0.71
CA ARG A 316 16.04 -0.74 0.02
C ARG A 316 16.90 0.14 -0.88
N HIS A 317 17.25 -0.37 -2.07
CA HIS A 317 18.02 0.38 -3.07
C HIS A 317 17.29 1.66 -3.49
N ILE A 318 16.03 1.56 -3.91
CA ILE A 318 15.24 2.73 -4.35
C ILE A 318 15.02 3.73 -3.22
N SER A 319 14.82 3.25 -1.99
CA SER A 319 14.56 4.08 -0.81
C SER A 319 15.83 4.63 -0.15
N GLY A 320 17.03 4.20 -0.57
CA GLY A 320 18.29 4.62 0.05
C GLY A 320 18.52 4.04 1.46
N ILE A 321 17.89 2.90 1.78
CA ILE A 321 18.03 2.25 3.09
C ILE A 321 19.34 1.46 3.11
N THR A 322 20.33 1.97 3.84
CA THR A 322 21.67 1.37 3.99
C THR A 322 21.69 0.29 5.08
N ASP A 323 22.74 -0.54 5.09
CA ASP A 323 22.94 -1.53 6.15
C ASP A 323 23.23 -0.86 7.50
N CYS A 324 23.91 0.29 7.51
CA CYS A 324 24.10 1.08 8.75
C CYS A 324 22.76 1.54 9.36
N LEU A 325 21.83 2.03 8.53
CA LEU A 325 20.50 2.41 9.00
C LEU A 325 19.72 1.21 9.54
N ARG A 326 19.81 0.08 8.88
CA ARG A 326 19.18 -1.18 9.33
C ARG A 326 19.74 -1.67 10.65
N GLN A 327 21.07 -1.60 10.80
CA GLN A 327 21.72 -1.98 12.07
C GLN A 327 21.30 -1.05 13.20
N LYS A 328 21.31 0.26 12.95
CA LYS A 328 20.80 1.26 13.92
C LYS A 328 19.38 0.91 14.40
N GLU A 329 18.46 0.67 13.47
CA GLU A 329 17.07 0.33 13.84
C GLU A 329 16.97 -0.99 14.61
N ARG A 330 17.82 -1.96 14.29
CA ARG A 330 17.90 -3.21 15.04
C ARG A 330 18.39 -2.98 16.47
N ASP A 331 19.41 -2.14 16.65
CA ASP A 331 19.93 -1.81 17.97
C ASP A 331 18.89 -1.04 18.80
N GLU A 332 18.11 -0.17 18.16
CA GLU A 332 16.97 0.53 18.77
C GLU A 332 15.87 -0.45 19.24
N ILE A 333 15.57 -1.50 18.46
CA ILE A 333 14.64 -2.57 18.87
C ILE A 333 15.17 -3.27 20.12
N LEU A 334 16.44 -3.68 20.10
CA LEU A 334 17.05 -4.48 21.17
C LEU A 334 17.21 -3.68 22.48
N SER A 335 17.39 -2.37 22.38
CA SER A 335 17.54 -1.46 23.54
C SER A 335 16.24 -0.89 24.07
N SER A 336 15.08 -1.31 23.54
CA SER A 336 13.78 -0.78 23.95
C SER A 336 13.44 -1.05 25.41
N SER A 337 12.90 -0.06 26.11
CA SER A 337 12.51 -0.11 27.51
C SER A 337 11.06 0.36 27.72
N CYS A 338 10.50 0.11 28.92
CA CYS A 338 9.19 0.64 29.29
C CYS A 338 9.18 2.18 29.27
N GLU A 339 10.27 2.83 29.62
CA GLU A 339 10.41 4.29 29.59
C GLU A 339 10.31 4.82 28.17
N ASP A 340 10.98 4.17 27.22
CA ASP A 340 10.84 4.50 25.80
C ASP A 340 9.38 4.41 25.34
N MET A 341 8.65 3.37 25.75
CA MET A 341 7.24 3.21 25.37
C MET A 341 6.37 4.32 25.95
N ARG A 342 6.57 4.69 27.21
CA ARG A 342 5.88 5.83 27.85
C ARG A 342 6.19 7.16 27.15
N SER A 343 7.40 7.36 26.65
CA SER A 343 7.79 8.58 25.94
C SER A 343 6.98 8.86 24.67
N TYR A 344 6.33 7.83 24.10
CA TYR A 344 5.43 7.97 22.94
C TYR A 344 4.00 8.42 23.31
N ALA A 345 3.66 8.58 24.59
CA ALA A 345 2.32 9.00 25.01
C ALA A 345 1.89 10.32 24.34
N GLN A 346 2.78 11.31 24.32
CA GLN A 346 2.54 12.61 23.69
C GLN A 346 2.27 12.51 22.18
N MET A 347 2.90 11.57 21.49
CA MET A 347 2.62 11.28 20.07
C MET A 347 1.16 10.84 19.88
N PHE A 348 0.63 10.06 20.83
CA PHE A 348 -0.77 9.60 20.79
C PHE A 348 -1.76 10.68 21.26
N ASN A 349 -1.36 11.64 22.08
CA ASN A 349 -2.19 12.82 22.36
C ASN A 349 -2.39 13.62 21.07
N TYR A 350 -1.34 13.82 20.27
CA TYR A 350 -1.46 14.41 18.93
C TYR A 350 -2.33 13.55 17.97
N PHE A 351 -2.18 12.23 18.02
CA PHE A 351 -3.02 11.31 17.23
C PHE A 351 -4.50 11.43 17.60
N ALA A 352 -4.83 11.60 18.88
CA ALA A 352 -6.20 11.76 19.36
C ALA A 352 -6.89 12.99 18.77
N GLU A 353 -6.14 14.06 18.53
CA GLU A 353 -6.64 15.32 17.93
C GLU A 353 -6.73 15.24 16.39
N SER A 354 -6.12 14.24 15.76
CA SER A 354 -6.14 14.11 14.30
C SER A 354 -7.54 13.90 13.77
N PRO A 355 -7.97 14.67 12.74
CA PRO A 355 -9.29 14.53 12.13
C PRO A 355 -9.37 13.42 11.07
N HIS A 356 -8.26 12.75 10.77
CA HIS A 356 -8.16 11.85 9.62
C HIS A 356 -8.77 10.48 9.94
N ILE A 357 -10.06 10.35 9.64
CA ILE A 357 -10.86 9.14 9.86
C ILE A 357 -11.43 8.65 8.53
N CYS A 358 -11.39 7.35 8.30
CA CYS A 358 -12.13 6.71 7.23
C CYS A 358 -12.89 5.51 7.77
N VAL A 359 -14.19 5.47 7.51
CA VAL A 359 -15.08 4.38 7.87
C VAL A 359 -15.66 3.77 6.60
N ILE A 360 -15.61 2.45 6.48
CA ILE A 360 -16.28 1.71 5.40
C ILE A 360 -17.29 0.78 6.05
N GLY A 361 -18.56 0.87 5.65
CA GLY A 361 -19.60 0.08 6.30
C GLY A 361 -20.99 0.29 5.74
N ASN A 362 -21.99 -0.21 6.45
CA ASN A 362 -23.38 -0.04 6.05
C ASN A 362 -23.89 1.39 6.35
N ALA A 363 -24.99 1.74 5.69
CA ALA A 363 -25.59 3.07 5.81
C ALA A 363 -26.04 3.39 7.24
N ASP A 364 -26.64 2.42 7.94
CA ASP A 364 -27.25 2.65 9.27
C ASP A 364 -26.17 3.03 10.30
N ASN A 365 -25.09 2.24 10.37
CA ASN A 365 -24.01 2.48 11.32
C ASN A 365 -23.30 3.82 11.04
N ILE A 366 -23.04 4.13 9.76
CA ILE A 366 -22.38 5.37 9.37
C ILE A 366 -23.26 6.58 9.64
N ASN A 367 -24.56 6.51 9.30
CA ASN A 367 -25.50 7.63 9.50
C ASN A 367 -25.83 7.89 10.98
N ASN A 368 -25.83 6.84 11.81
CA ASN A 368 -26.04 6.99 13.26
C ASN A 368 -24.95 7.82 13.94
N GLU A 369 -23.73 7.80 13.38
CA GLU A 369 -22.56 8.50 13.92
C GLU A 369 -22.03 9.57 12.95
N LYS A 370 -22.92 10.13 12.11
CA LYS A 370 -22.57 11.14 11.08
C LYS A 370 -21.80 12.35 11.62
N ASN A 371 -22.00 12.71 12.88
CA ASN A 371 -21.32 13.85 13.52
C ASN A 371 -19.79 13.68 13.64
N LEU A 372 -19.28 12.44 13.50
CA LEU A 372 -17.84 12.15 13.48
C LEU A 372 -17.21 12.32 12.09
N LEU A 373 -18.03 12.53 11.06
CA LEU A 373 -17.61 12.46 9.66
C LEU A 373 -17.96 13.75 8.92
N ASN A 374 -17.00 14.29 8.13
CA ASN A 374 -17.23 15.48 7.33
C ASN A 374 -18.05 15.19 6.07
N THR A 375 -17.86 13.99 5.51
CA THR A 375 -18.55 13.56 4.29
C THR A 375 -19.00 12.11 4.40
N ILE A 376 -20.15 11.83 3.80
CA ILE A 376 -20.66 10.46 3.65
C ILE A 376 -20.96 10.26 2.17
N THR A 377 -20.39 9.22 1.57
CA THR A 377 -20.57 8.92 0.14
C THR A 377 -20.80 7.43 -0.06
N ALA A 378 -21.54 7.04 -1.10
CA ALA A 378 -21.56 5.66 -1.55
C ALA A 378 -20.20 5.28 -2.18
N MET A 379 -19.84 4.01 -2.11
CA MET A 379 -18.63 3.52 -2.76
C MET A 379 -18.80 3.60 -4.29
N LYS A 380 -20.02 3.30 -4.79
CA LYS A 380 -20.39 3.28 -6.21
C LYS A 380 -21.48 4.29 -6.52
#